data_3821980c52f59d9a7074a61e5a7f8272
#
_entry.id   3821980c52f59d9a7074a61e5a7f8272
#
_cell.length_a   1.000
_cell.length_b   1.000
_cell.length_c   1.000
_cell.angle_alpha   90.00
_cell.angle_beta   90.00
_cell.angle_gamma   90.00
#
_symmetry.space_group_name_H-M   'P 1'
#
loop_
_entity.id
_entity.type
_entity.pdbx_description
1 polymer ?
#
loop_
_entity_poly.entity_id
_entity_poly.type
_entity_poly.pdbx_seq_one_letter_code
_entity_poly.pdbx_strand_id
1 'polypeptide(L)'
;MNHGKGRRVRREGNKRLGFTLIELLVVFAIIALLVSIVAPRYFNSVEKSKETVLKQDLSTMRDALDKYYGDTGKYPETLEDLVTKKYLRKLPVDPFTDSTETWAIVPPEDTEKGGVFDLHSGATGNARDGTPYASW
;
A
#
# COMPACT_ATOMS: atom_id res chain seq x y z
N MET A 1 22.84 -15.19 -82.97
CA MET A 1 23.37 -15.83 -81.76
C MET A 1 23.06 -14.91 -80.57
N ASN A 2 22.12 -15.34 -79.80
CA ASN A 2 21.69 -14.55 -78.71
C ASN A 2 22.36 -15.06 -77.45
N HIS A 3 23.35 -14.35 -76.98
CA HIS A 3 23.92 -14.62 -75.71
C HIS A 3 23.08 -13.93 -74.62
N GLY A 4 22.12 -14.65 -74.08
CA GLY A 4 21.40 -14.21 -72.91
C GLY A 4 22.34 -14.05 -71.69
N LYS A 5 22.77 -12.83 -71.43
CA LYS A 5 23.39 -12.54 -70.14
C LYS A 5 22.34 -12.68 -69.07
N GLY A 6 22.34 -13.85 -68.47
CA GLY A 6 21.55 -14.04 -67.24
C GLY A 6 22.06 -13.09 -66.14
N ARG A 7 21.38 -12.02 -65.91
CA ARG A 7 21.61 -11.24 -64.72
C ARG A 7 21.27 -12.11 -63.52
N ARG A 8 22.28 -12.60 -62.85
CA ARG A 8 22.11 -13.17 -61.52
C ARG A 8 21.66 -12.02 -60.60
N VAL A 9 20.41 -11.97 -60.37
CA VAL A 9 19.89 -11.13 -59.27
C VAL A 9 20.46 -11.75 -58.00
N ARG A 10 21.48 -11.12 -57.44
CA ARG A 10 21.85 -11.39 -56.07
C ARG A 10 20.66 -11.03 -55.25
N ARG A 11 19.93 -12.02 -54.79
CA ARG A 11 19.05 -11.83 -53.64
C ARG A 11 19.97 -11.52 -52.49
N GLU A 12 20.13 -10.24 -52.17
CA GLU A 12 20.62 -9.86 -50.88
C GLU A 12 19.65 -10.46 -49.88
N GLY A 13 20.07 -11.56 -49.28
CA GLY A 13 19.31 -12.13 -48.17
C GLY A 13 19.09 -11.03 -47.17
N ASN A 14 17.86 -10.73 -46.88
CA ASN A 14 17.50 -9.88 -45.78
C ASN A 14 18.24 -10.45 -44.56
N LYS A 15 19.34 -9.82 -44.18
CA LYS A 15 19.97 -10.08 -42.92
C LYS A 15 18.99 -9.50 -41.89
N ARG A 16 18.02 -10.30 -41.47
CA ARG A 16 17.27 -9.99 -40.27
C ARG A 16 18.32 -9.97 -39.18
N LEU A 17 18.61 -8.75 -38.70
CA LEU A 17 19.39 -8.53 -37.52
C LEU A 17 18.54 -9.04 -36.32
N GLY A 18 18.53 -10.38 -36.18
CA GLY A 18 17.96 -11.00 -35.01
C GLY A 18 18.95 -10.88 -33.87
N PHE A 19 18.41 -10.66 -32.66
CA PHE A 19 19.21 -10.72 -31.46
C PHE A 19 19.86 -12.10 -31.34
N THR A 20 21.14 -12.13 -30.97
CA THR A 20 21.80 -13.38 -30.62
C THR A 20 21.30 -13.86 -29.26
N LEU A 21 21.36 -15.16 -29.01
CA LEU A 21 20.97 -15.72 -27.70
C LEU A 21 21.76 -15.11 -26.57
N ILE A 22 23.06 -14.87 -26.75
CA ILE A 22 23.90 -14.25 -25.72
C ILE A 22 23.55 -12.81 -25.49
N GLU A 23 23.14 -12.06 -26.50
CA GLU A 23 22.68 -10.68 -26.38
C GLU A 23 21.42 -10.60 -25.55
N LEU A 24 20.47 -11.52 -25.75
CA LEU A 24 19.26 -11.62 -24.95
C LEU A 24 19.56 -11.97 -23.48
N LEU A 25 20.48 -12.92 -23.24
CA LEU A 25 20.90 -13.29 -21.89
C LEU A 25 21.56 -12.13 -21.16
N VAL A 26 22.41 -11.35 -21.83
CA VAL A 26 23.03 -10.15 -21.24
C VAL A 26 21.98 -9.11 -20.87
N VAL A 27 20.99 -8.88 -21.73
CA VAL A 27 19.90 -7.95 -21.44
C VAL A 27 19.11 -8.40 -20.22
N PHE A 28 18.75 -9.67 -20.12
CA PHE A 28 18.06 -10.20 -18.94
C PHE A 28 18.91 -10.11 -17.68
N ALA A 29 20.21 -10.35 -17.78
CA ALA A 29 21.13 -10.22 -16.64
C ALA A 29 21.19 -8.79 -16.12
N ILE A 30 21.23 -7.79 -17.00
CA ILE A 30 21.22 -6.38 -16.63
C ILE A 30 19.89 -6.00 -15.97
N ILE A 31 18.77 -6.41 -16.56
CA ILE A 31 17.44 -6.17 -16.00
C ILE A 31 17.31 -6.80 -14.60
N ALA A 32 17.73 -8.04 -14.44
CA ALA A 32 17.71 -8.74 -13.15
C ALA A 32 18.55 -8.02 -12.10
N LEU A 33 19.73 -7.53 -12.47
CA LEU A 33 20.60 -6.76 -11.58
C LEU A 33 19.92 -5.45 -11.14
N LEU A 34 19.34 -4.71 -12.07
CA LEU A 34 18.64 -3.46 -11.77
C LEU A 34 17.43 -3.68 -10.87
N VAL A 35 16.62 -4.69 -11.16
CA VAL A 35 15.45 -5.06 -10.36
C VAL A 35 15.86 -5.48 -8.95
N SER A 36 16.96 -6.19 -8.79
CA SER A 36 17.45 -6.63 -7.47
C SER A 36 17.82 -5.47 -6.54
N ILE A 37 18.18 -4.31 -7.10
CA ILE A 37 18.49 -3.10 -6.33
C ILE A 37 17.22 -2.30 -6.01
N VAL A 38 16.31 -2.20 -6.97
CA VAL A 38 15.11 -1.35 -6.89
C VAL A 38 14.00 -2.01 -6.07
N ALA A 39 13.79 -3.32 -6.22
CA ALA A 39 12.71 -4.03 -5.55
C ALA A 39 12.73 -3.91 -4.02
N PRO A 40 13.85 -4.11 -3.30
CA PRO A 40 13.89 -3.94 -1.85
C PRO A 40 13.58 -2.51 -1.40
N ARG A 41 14.03 -1.51 -2.14
CA ARG A 41 13.75 -0.10 -1.84
C ARG A 41 12.27 0.23 -2.05
N TYR A 42 11.66 -0.33 -3.07
CA TYR A 42 10.25 -0.15 -3.36
C TYR A 42 9.38 -0.71 -2.21
N PHE A 43 9.63 -1.93 -1.76
CA PHE A 43 8.88 -2.55 -0.66
C PHE A 43 9.02 -1.77 0.65
N ASN A 44 10.22 -1.32 1.00
CA ASN A 44 10.44 -0.48 2.18
C ASN A 44 9.69 0.86 2.09
N SER A 45 9.65 1.46 0.91
CA SER A 45 8.93 2.70 0.66
C SER A 45 7.42 2.53 0.80
N VAL A 46 6.87 1.42 0.31
CA VAL A 46 5.44 1.09 0.44
C VAL A 46 5.06 0.86 1.91
N GLU A 47 5.84 0.12 2.67
CA GLU A 47 5.59 -0.08 4.11
C GLU A 47 5.64 1.23 4.88
N LYS A 48 6.62 2.08 4.62
CA LYS A 48 6.72 3.40 5.23
C LYS A 48 5.48 4.25 4.93
N SER A 49 4.98 4.20 3.71
CA SER A 49 3.77 4.91 3.30
C SER A 49 2.55 4.39 4.04
N LYS A 50 2.39 3.08 4.17
CA LYS A 50 1.30 2.45 4.93
C LYS A 50 1.35 2.81 6.41
N GLU A 51 2.52 2.81 7.02
CA GLU A 51 2.70 3.23 8.42
C GLU A 51 2.30 4.70 8.62
N THR A 52 2.66 5.57 7.69
CA THR A 52 2.28 6.98 7.72
C THR A 52 0.76 7.15 7.63
N VAL A 53 0.12 6.43 6.72
CA VAL A 53 -1.34 6.44 6.58
C VAL A 53 -2.01 5.91 7.85
N LEU A 54 -1.50 4.84 8.43
CA LEU A 54 -2.05 4.28 9.67
C LEU A 54 -1.98 5.29 10.83
N LYS A 55 -0.85 5.96 11.01
CA LYS A 55 -0.70 7.02 12.02
C LYS A 55 -1.68 8.17 11.80
N GLN A 56 -1.85 8.57 10.54
CA GLN A 56 -2.78 9.64 10.18
C GLN A 56 -4.22 9.22 10.45
N ASP A 57 -4.60 8.01 10.09
CA ASP A 57 -5.94 7.47 10.33
C ASP A 57 -6.26 7.38 11.82
N LEU A 58 -5.32 6.89 12.62
CA LEU A 58 -5.47 6.83 14.08
C LEU A 58 -5.62 8.23 14.69
N SER A 59 -4.78 9.17 14.26
CA SER A 59 -4.86 10.56 14.71
C SER A 59 -6.21 11.19 14.38
N THR A 60 -6.68 11.00 13.16
CA THR A 60 -7.96 11.53 12.69
C THR A 60 -9.14 10.98 13.50
N MET A 61 -9.15 9.68 13.77
CA MET A 61 -10.20 9.05 14.56
C MET A 61 -10.15 9.46 16.03
N ARG A 62 -8.95 9.55 16.61
CA ARG A 62 -8.77 10.01 17.99
C ARG A 62 -9.20 11.46 18.16
N ASP A 63 -8.89 12.33 17.23
CA ASP A 63 -9.38 13.72 17.24
C ASP A 63 -10.91 13.78 17.16
N ALA A 64 -11.52 12.93 16.34
CA ALA A 64 -12.97 12.84 16.24
C ALA A 64 -13.62 12.36 17.56
N LEU A 65 -12.99 11.38 18.23
CA LEU A 65 -13.43 10.92 19.56
C LEU A 65 -13.37 12.05 20.59
N ASP A 66 -12.29 12.82 20.59
CA ASP A 66 -12.12 13.95 21.52
C ASP A 66 -13.15 15.04 21.28
N LYS A 67 -13.45 15.36 20.02
CA LYS A 67 -14.49 16.32 19.65
C LYS A 67 -15.89 15.83 20.09
N TYR A 68 -16.17 14.57 19.84
CA TYR A 68 -17.43 13.97 20.26
C TYR A 68 -17.62 14.06 21.77
N TYR A 69 -16.59 13.72 22.51
CA TYR A 69 -16.62 13.83 23.98
C TYR A 69 -16.76 15.28 24.44
N GLY A 70 -16.06 16.22 23.82
CA GLY A 70 -16.16 17.65 24.15
C GLY A 70 -17.55 18.21 23.90
N ASP A 71 -18.26 17.73 22.89
CA ASP A 71 -19.60 18.21 22.55
C ASP A 71 -20.70 17.55 23.36
N THR A 72 -20.56 16.29 23.74
CA THR A 72 -21.64 15.49 24.34
C THR A 72 -21.38 15.07 25.78
N GLY A 73 -20.14 15.15 26.25
CA GLY A 73 -19.73 14.63 27.55
C GLY A 73 -19.64 13.12 27.66
N LYS A 74 -19.83 12.43 26.54
CA LYS A 74 -19.73 10.97 26.42
C LYS A 74 -18.94 10.59 25.20
N TYR A 75 -18.39 9.37 25.19
CA TYR A 75 -17.80 8.76 24.00
C TYR A 75 -18.89 8.10 23.14
N PRO A 76 -18.66 7.92 21.84
CA PRO A 76 -19.62 7.21 20.99
C PRO A 76 -19.75 5.75 21.40
N GLU A 77 -20.90 5.15 21.18
CA GLU A 77 -21.12 3.72 21.42
C GLU A 77 -20.34 2.84 20.43
N THR A 78 -20.26 3.30 19.18
CA THR A 78 -19.56 2.63 18.10
C THR A 78 -18.77 3.64 17.26
N LEU A 79 -17.81 3.16 16.47
CA LEU A 79 -17.07 4.03 15.53
C LEU A 79 -18.00 4.60 14.45
N GLU A 80 -19.03 3.86 14.05
CA GLU A 80 -20.02 4.30 13.06
C GLU A 80 -20.76 5.55 13.53
N ASP A 81 -20.93 5.75 14.82
CA ASP A 81 -21.56 6.95 15.39
C ASP A 81 -20.80 8.23 15.03
N LEU A 82 -19.48 8.15 14.88
CA LEU A 82 -18.66 9.28 14.42
C LEU A 82 -19.03 9.70 13.00
N VAL A 83 -19.37 8.75 12.15
CA VAL A 83 -19.81 9.00 10.77
C VAL A 83 -21.26 9.50 10.77
N THR A 84 -22.15 8.83 11.48
CA THR A 84 -23.58 9.17 11.57
C THR A 84 -23.79 10.58 12.11
N LYS A 85 -23.02 10.97 13.11
CA LYS A 85 -23.09 12.31 13.72
C LYS A 85 -22.15 13.35 13.11
N LYS A 86 -21.55 13.01 11.96
CA LYS A 86 -20.75 13.91 11.11
C LYS A 86 -19.44 14.40 11.72
N TYR A 87 -18.85 13.66 12.63
CA TYR A 87 -17.48 13.90 13.11
C TYR A 87 -16.43 13.39 12.13
N LEU A 88 -16.80 12.35 11.37
CA LEU A 88 -16.03 11.81 10.25
C LEU A 88 -16.92 11.71 9.02
N ARG A 89 -16.34 11.89 7.84
CA ARG A 89 -17.07 11.64 6.58
C ARG A 89 -17.29 10.15 6.33
N LYS A 90 -16.29 9.36 6.65
CA LYS A 90 -16.29 7.89 6.54
C LYS A 90 -15.25 7.32 7.49
N LEU A 91 -15.42 6.05 7.86
CA LEU A 91 -14.38 5.35 8.60
C LEU A 91 -13.15 5.12 7.73
N PRO A 92 -11.96 5.44 8.24
CA PRO A 92 -10.73 5.13 7.52
C PRO A 92 -10.52 3.62 7.38
N VAL A 93 -9.89 3.24 6.28
CA VAL A 93 -9.44 1.87 6.04
C VAL A 93 -8.08 1.68 6.70
N ASP A 94 -7.92 0.62 7.49
CA ASP A 94 -6.61 0.22 7.99
C ASP A 94 -5.76 -0.27 6.80
N PRO A 95 -4.62 0.40 6.49
CA PRO A 95 -3.84 0.06 5.29
C PRO A 95 -3.18 -1.32 5.34
N PHE A 96 -3.05 -1.91 6.53
CA PHE A 96 -2.46 -3.24 6.70
C PHE A 96 -3.49 -4.37 6.65
N THR A 97 -4.72 -4.12 7.06
CA THR A 97 -5.82 -5.11 7.02
C THR A 97 -6.73 -4.91 5.82
N ASP A 98 -6.63 -3.75 5.17
CA ASP A 98 -7.48 -3.32 4.06
C ASP A 98 -8.99 -3.35 4.41
N SER A 99 -9.31 -3.09 5.66
CA SER A 99 -10.68 -3.13 6.20
C SER A 99 -10.96 -1.95 7.12
N THR A 100 -12.22 -1.54 7.19
CA THR A 100 -12.73 -0.57 8.15
C THR A 100 -13.24 -1.22 9.45
N GLU A 101 -13.34 -2.53 9.49
CA GLU A 101 -13.97 -3.31 10.57
C GLU A 101 -12.97 -3.92 11.54
N THR A 102 -11.68 -3.80 11.27
CA THR A 102 -10.61 -4.43 12.05
C THR A 102 -10.00 -3.54 13.11
N TRP A 103 -10.51 -2.34 13.30
CA TRP A 103 -10.06 -1.45 14.38
C TRP A 103 -10.33 -2.07 15.75
N ALA A 104 -9.29 -2.16 16.58
CA ALA A 104 -9.40 -2.71 17.93
C ALA A 104 -9.88 -1.60 18.88
N ILE A 105 -11.09 -1.75 19.38
CA ILE A 105 -11.76 -0.76 20.22
C ILE A 105 -11.31 -0.90 21.66
N VAL A 106 -10.99 0.23 22.29
CA VAL A 106 -10.72 0.31 23.73
C VAL A 106 -11.91 1.01 24.38
N PRO A 107 -12.69 0.31 25.23
CA PRO A 107 -13.80 0.93 25.94
C PRO A 107 -13.29 1.87 27.04
N PRO A 108 -14.09 2.89 27.45
CA PRO A 108 -13.77 3.70 28.61
C PRO A 108 -13.85 2.88 29.90
N GLU A 109 -13.14 3.31 30.95
CA GLU A 109 -13.20 2.68 32.26
C GLU A 109 -14.63 2.71 32.85
N ASP A 110 -15.31 3.83 32.68
CA ASP A 110 -16.72 3.99 33.01
C ASP A 110 -17.58 3.65 31.78
N THR A 111 -18.23 2.49 31.82
CA THR A 111 -19.09 2.00 30.74
C THR A 111 -20.32 2.86 30.48
N GLU A 112 -20.73 3.70 31.44
CA GLU A 112 -21.83 4.66 31.26
C GLU A 112 -21.45 5.83 30.34
N LYS A 113 -20.16 6.04 30.12
CA LYS A 113 -19.64 7.12 29.27
C LYS A 113 -19.50 6.76 27.78
N GLY A 114 -19.98 5.60 27.36
CA GLY A 114 -19.94 5.16 25.96
C GLY A 114 -19.18 3.87 25.73
N GLY A 115 -18.92 3.55 24.47
CA GLY A 115 -18.27 2.30 24.04
C GLY A 115 -16.87 2.45 23.50
N VAL A 116 -16.50 3.62 22.98
CA VAL A 116 -15.22 3.84 22.28
C VAL A 116 -14.46 5.00 22.90
N PHE A 117 -13.53 4.68 23.78
CA PHE A 117 -12.60 5.65 24.36
C PHE A 117 -11.38 5.89 23.46
N ASP A 118 -10.81 4.81 22.93
CA ASP A 118 -9.63 4.82 22.08
C ASP A 118 -9.71 3.64 21.10
N LEU A 119 -8.77 3.57 20.21
CA LEU A 119 -8.67 2.46 19.27
C LEU A 119 -7.22 2.23 18.87
N HIS A 120 -6.94 1.01 18.44
CA HIS A 120 -5.66 0.59 17.88
C HIS A 120 -5.89 -0.10 16.55
N SER A 121 -4.81 -0.27 15.79
CA SER A 121 -4.85 -1.09 14.57
C SER A 121 -5.14 -2.55 14.92
N GLY A 122 -5.97 -3.20 14.12
CA GLY A 122 -6.20 -4.65 14.18
C GLY A 122 -5.15 -5.46 13.42
N ALA A 123 -4.14 -4.80 12.84
CA ALA A 123 -3.11 -5.49 12.08
C ALA A 123 -2.21 -6.36 12.97
N THR A 124 -1.88 -7.54 12.47
CA THR A 124 -0.85 -8.39 13.03
C THR A 124 0.50 -8.02 12.42
N GLY A 125 1.55 -8.05 13.19
CA GLY A 125 2.87 -7.72 12.71
C GLY A 125 3.45 -6.50 13.39
N ASN A 126 4.68 -6.19 13.03
CA ASN A 126 5.46 -5.15 13.66
C ASN A 126 5.82 -4.05 12.66
N ALA A 127 5.89 -2.84 13.16
CA ALA A 127 6.43 -1.70 12.42
C ALA A 127 7.94 -1.88 12.17
N ARG A 128 8.49 -1.04 11.30
CA ARG A 128 9.92 -1.06 10.97
C ARG A 128 10.81 -0.75 12.19
N ASP A 129 10.29 -0.03 13.18
CA ASP A 129 10.96 0.24 14.44
C ASP A 129 10.86 -0.91 15.46
N GLY A 130 10.20 -2.01 15.11
CA GLY A 130 9.98 -3.18 15.96
C GLY A 130 8.75 -3.13 16.84
N THR A 131 8.01 -2.03 16.90
CA THR A 131 6.78 -1.93 17.69
C THR A 131 5.62 -2.64 17.00
N PRO A 132 4.75 -3.37 17.73
CA PRO A 132 3.56 -3.96 17.14
C PRO A 132 2.58 -2.88 16.64
N TYR A 133 2.00 -3.07 15.46
CA TYR A 133 0.95 -2.16 14.99
C TYR A 133 -0.25 -2.11 15.94
N ALA A 134 -0.55 -3.20 16.61
CA ALA A 134 -1.62 -3.28 17.59
C ALA A 134 -1.40 -2.38 18.83
N SER A 135 -0.21 -1.84 19.01
CA SER A 135 0.11 -0.91 20.09
C SER A 135 0.03 0.56 19.70
N TRP A 136 -0.20 0.82 18.45
CA TRP A 136 -0.25 2.19 17.91
C TRP A 136 -1.56 2.91 18.21
#